data_107f8ce990bcee69749f7e9330ce98b7
#
_entry.id   107f8ce990bcee69749f7e9330ce98b7
#
_cell.length_a   1.000
_cell.length_b   1.000
_cell.length_c   1.000
_cell.angle_alpha   90.00
_cell.angle_beta   90.00
_cell.angle_gamma   90.00
#
_symmetry.space_group_name_H-M   'P 1'
#
loop_
_entity.id
_entity.type
_entity.pdbx_description
1 polymer ?
#
loop_
_entity_poly.entity_id
_entity_poly.type
_entity_poly.pdbx_seq_one_letter_code
_entity_poly.pdbx_strand_id
1 'polypeptide(L)'
;MLMPKRTKYRKQMKGRNRGKAQRGNFLAYGDFGLKALEHGRIDSRQIEAARIAMTRKVKRQAKVWIKVFPDKPLTAKPLETRMGKGKGAVDKWVMNIKPGRVCFEMAGVGEELAREALTLAQHKLPFKTKIVTRDSENELYWY
;
A
#
# COMPACT_ATOMS: atom_id res chain seq x y z
N MET A 1 -8.15 -11.42 7.21
CA MET A 1 -7.23 -10.50 6.54
C MET A 1 -7.53 -10.42 5.05
N LEU A 2 -7.11 -9.35 4.41
CA LEU A 2 -7.36 -9.14 2.99
C LEU A 2 -6.66 -10.19 2.14
N MET A 3 -7.42 -10.85 1.28
CA MET A 3 -6.91 -11.80 0.29
C MET A 3 -7.95 -11.98 -0.80
N PRO A 4 -7.56 -12.41 -2.02
CA PRO A 4 -8.53 -12.65 -3.08
C PRO A 4 -9.49 -13.79 -2.71
N LYS A 5 -10.76 -13.64 -3.08
CA LYS A 5 -11.77 -14.69 -2.88
C LYS A 5 -11.51 -15.89 -3.78
N ARG A 6 -11.09 -15.64 -5.01
CA ARG A 6 -10.75 -16.67 -6.01
C ARG A 6 -9.49 -16.28 -6.73
N THR A 7 -8.68 -17.28 -7.08
CA THR A 7 -7.48 -17.09 -7.88
C THR A 7 -7.45 -18.12 -9.00
N LYS A 8 -6.92 -17.72 -10.14
CA LYS A 8 -6.70 -18.62 -11.25
C LYS A 8 -5.60 -19.63 -10.93
N TYR A 9 -4.57 -19.18 -10.24
CA TYR A 9 -3.45 -20.00 -9.77
C TYR A 9 -3.19 -19.72 -8.31
N ARG A 10 -2.89 -20.76 -7.54
CA ARG A 10 -2.60 -20.65 -6.11
C ARG A 10 -1.30 -19.94 -5.82
N LYS A 11 -0.30 -20.21 -6.64
CA LYS A 11 1.06 -19.70 -6.46
C LYS A 11 1.50 -18.98 -7.72
N GLN A 12 2.39 -18.01 -7.56
CA GLN A 12 2.95 -17.23 -8.65
C GLN A 12 4.45 -17.13 -8.48
N MET A 13 5.15 -16.88 -9.58
CA MET A 13 6.57 -16.56 -9.52
C MET A 13 6.75 -15.23 -8.80
N LYS A 14 7.79 -15.14 -7.98
CA LYS A 14 8.11 -13.93 -7.23
C LYS A 14 8.32 -12.74 -8.16
N GLY A 15 9.03 -12.94 -9.27
CA GLY A 15 9.32 -11.90 -10.23
C GLY A 15 10.19 -10.78 -9.68
N ARG A 16 10.33 -9.72 -10.47
CA ARG A 16 11.04 -8.51 -10.08
C ARG A 16 10.09 -7.32 -10.13
N ASN A 17 10.12 -6.49 -9.09
CA ASN A 17 9.34 -5.28 -9.01
C ASN A 17 10.14 -4.12 -9.59
N ARG A 18 9.81 -3.70 -10.83
CA ARG A 18 10.54 -2.67 -11.57
C ARG A 18 9.60 -1.64 -12.17
N GLY A 19 10.17 -0.49 -12.54
CA GLY A 19 9.44 0.59 -13.22
C GLY A 19 8.75 1.55 -12.27
N LYS A 20 8.01 2.48 -12.86
CA LYS A 20 7.21 3.47 -12.13
C LYS A 20 5.73 3.16 -12.28
N ALA A 21 4.93 3.60 -11.33
CA ALA A 21 3.47 3.44 -11.42
C ALA A 21 2.92 4.28 -12.57
N GLN A 22 2.14 3.64 -13.45
CA GLN A 22 1.46 4.29 -14.57
C GLN A 22 -0.03 4.48 -14.29
N ARG A 23 -0.59 3.71 -13.37
CA ARG A 23 -1.98 3.82 -12.92
C ARG A 23 -2.01 3.95 -11.41
N GLY A 24 -3.02 4.65 -10.89
CA GLY A 24 -3.13 4.90 -9.46
C GLY A 24 -2.01 5.78 -8.92
N ASN A 25 -1.49 6.68 -9.77
CA ASN A 25 -0.38 7.58 -9.41
C ASN A 25 -0.83 9.02 -9.10
N PHE A 26 -2.13 9.23 -8.96
CA PHE A 26 -2.70 10.53 -8.61
C PHE A 26 -3.89 10.33 -7.65
N LEU A 27 -4.25 11.42 -6.95
CA LEU A 27 -5.40 11.41 -6.06
C LEU A 27 -6.69 11.34 -6.87
N ALA A 28 -7.50 10.30 -6.62
CA ALA A 28 -8.76 10.08 -7.32
C ALA A 28 -9.98 10.51 -6.51
N TYR A 29 -10.01 10.21 -5.23
CA TYR A 29 -11.18 10.39 -4.37
C TYR A 29 -10.96 11.40 -3.26
N GLY A 30 -9.78 11.43 -2.64
CA GLY A 30 -9.49 12.23 -1.47
C GLY A 30 -8.79 13.53 -1.78
N ASP A 31 -8.61 14.34 -0.75
CA ASP A 31 -7.87 15.60 -0.83
C ASP A 31 -6.41 15.43 -0.47
N PHE A 32 -6.09 14.39 0.29
CA PHE A 32 -4.75 14.06 0.76
C PHE A 32 -4.47 12.59 0.52
N GLY A 33 -3.21 12.23 0.39
CA GLY A 33 -2.83 10.84 0.20
C GLY A 33 -1.38 10.54 0.53
N LEU A 34 -1.05 9.25 0.54
CA LEU A 34 0.31 8.75 0.66
C LEU A 34 0.75 8.16 -0.68
N LYS A 35 1.81 8.71 -1.23
CA LYS A 35 2.39 8.26 -2.49
C LYS A 35 3.72 7.57 -2.22
N ALA A 36 3.91 6.39 -2.77
CA ALA A 36 5.16 5.64 -2.61
C ALA A 36 6.31 6.32 -3.38
N LEU A 37 7.48 6.37 -2.75
CA LEU A 37 8.69 6.94 -3.36
C LEU A 37 9.68 5.89 -3.83
N GLU A 38 9.50 4.65 -3.42
CA GLU A 38 10.39 3.55 -3.77
C GLU A 38 9.61 2.27 -4.03
N HIS A 39 10.28 1.26 -4.58
CA HIS A 39 9.70 -0.06 -4.75
C HIS A 39 9.56 -0.76 -3.41
N GLY A 40 8.49 -1.54 -3.26
CA GLY A 40 8.26 -2.32 -2.06
C GLY A 40 7.10 -3.27 -2.24
N ARG A 41 6.81 -4.00 -1.19
CA ARG A 41 5.66 -4.90 -1.12
C ARG A 41 4.89 -4.61 0.15
N ILE A 42 3.59 -4.49 0.02
CA ILE A 42 2.69 -4.25 1.14
C ILE A 42 1.83 -5.49 1.35
N ASP A 43 1.76 -5.98 2.58
CA ASP A 43 0.90 -7.11 2.92
C ASP A 43 -0.36 -6.65 3.64
N SER A 44 -1.29 -7.60 3.88
CA SER A 44 -2.57 -7.28 4.52
C SER A 44 -2.41 -6.75 5.94
N ARG A 45 -1.41 -7.20 6.66
CA ARG A 45 -1.15 -6.73 8.04
C ARG A 45 -0.70 -5.28 8.06
N GLN A 46 0.16 -4.89 7.12
CA GLN A 46 0.64 -3.52 6.99
C GLN A 46 -0.47 -2.56 6.57
N ILE A 47 -1.33 -2.99 5.64
CA ILE A 47 -2.51 -2.22 5.22
C ILE A 47 -3.42 -1.99 6.42
N GLU A 48 -3.72 -3.02 7.19
CA GLU A 48 -4.59 -2.92 8.36
C GLU A 48 -3.97 -2.04 9.45
N ALA A 49 -2.68 -2.17 9.72
CA ALA A 49 -1.98 -1.34 10.69
C ALA A 49 -2.02 0.15 10.31
N ALA A 50 -1.80 0.47 9.04
CA ALA A 50 -1.88 1.84 8.54
C ALA A 50 -3.30 2.40 8.65
N ARG A 51 -4.30 1.61 8.27
CA ARG A 51 -5.71 2.00 8.39
C ARG A 51 -6.09 2.33 9.83
N ILE A 52 -5.72 1.48 10.77
CA ILE A 52 -5.99 1.68 12.19
C ILE A 52 -5.31 2.96 12.70
N ALA A 53 -4.05 3.17 12.34
CA ALA A 53 -3.30 4.36 12.76
C ALA A 53 -3.97 5.65 12.28
N MET A 54 -4.39 5.70 11.01
CA MET A 54 -5.09 6.85 10.45
C MET A 54 -6.45 7.07 11.11
N THR A 55 -7.24 6.01 11.26
CA THR A 55 -8.60 6.09 11.80
C THR A 55 -8.58 6.55 13.27
N ARG A 56 -7.63 6.08 14.06
CA ARG A 56 -7.50 6.50 15.44
C ARG A 56 -7.15 7.97 15.58
N LYS A 57 -6.27 8.47 14.73
CA LYS A 57 -5.85 9.87 14.79
C LYS A 57 -6.98 10.82 14.44
N VAL A 58 -7.77 10.52 13.43
CA VAL A 58 -8.88 11.38 12.99
C VAL A 58 -10.19 11.09 13.72
N LYS A 59 -10.22 10.12 14.63
CA LYS A 59 -11.40 9.77 15.44
C LYS A 59 -12.65 9.52 14.59
N ARG A 60 -12.48 8.87 13.43
CA ARG A 60 -13.55 8.56 12.46
C ARG A 60 -14.21 9.79 11.82
N GLN A 61 -13.60 10.96 11.91
CA GLN A 61 -14.14 12.17 11.29
C GLN A 61 -13.81 12.27 9.80
N ALA A 62 -12.79 11.56 9.36
CA ALA A 62 -12.34 11.56 7.97
C ALA A 62 -12.83 10.32 7.24
N LYS A 63 -12.96 10.45 5.92
CA LYS A 63 -13.15 9.32 5.03
C LYS A 63 -11.80 8.88 4.50
N VAL A 64 -11.53 7.59 4.58
CA VAL A 64 -10.26 6.99 4.15
C VAL A 64 -10.54 5.99 3.04
N TRP A 65 -9.78 6.08 1.95
CA TRP A 65 -9.80 5.10 0.86
C TRP A 65 -8.50 4.33 0.86
N ILE A 66 -8.61 3.00 0.87
CA ILE A 66 -7.47 2.11 0.72
C ILE A 66 -7.37 1.77 -0.76
N LYS A 67 -6.29 2.21 -1.41
CA LYS A 67 -6.11 2.08 -2.87
C LYS A 67 -5.23 0.90 -3.25
N VAL A 68 -4.92 0.04 -2.30
CA VAL A 68 -4.08 -1.13 -2.50
C VAL A 68 -4.81 -2.38 -2.04
N PHE A 69 -4.54 -3.50 -2.71
CA PHE A 69 -5.11 -4.79 -2.34
C PHE A 69 -4.06 -5.88 -2.53
N PRO A 70 -3.84 -6.75 -1.53
CA PRO A 70 -2.83 -7.80 -1.61
C PRO A 70 -3.34 -8.99 -2.42
N ASP A 71 -3.05 -9.02 -3.70
CA ASP A 71 -3.52 -10.04 -4.64
C ASP A 71 -2.43 -11.01 -5.11
N LYS A 72 -1.17 -10.78 -4.72
CA LYS A 72 -0.05 -11.64 -5.11
C LYS A 72 0.34 -12.56 -3.96
N PRO A 73 0.31 -13.89 -4.16
CA PRO A 73 0.74 -14.82 -3.12
C PRO A 73 2.27 -14.90 -3.04
N LEU A 74 2.80 -14.84 -1.83
CA LEU A 74 4.19 -15.15 -1.55
C LEU A 74 4.26 -16.46 -0.76
N THR A 75 5.18 -17.33 -1.16
CA THR A 75 5.37 -18.61 -0.51
C THR A 75 6.60 -18.59 0.38
N ALA A 76 6.58 -19.39 1.43
CA ALA A 76 7.73 -19.60 2.30
C ALA A 76 7.81 -21.06 2.69
N LYS A 77 9.02 -21.57 2.81
CA LYS A 77 9.28 -22.90 3.36
C LYS A 77 9.57 -22.79 4.85
N PRO A 78 9.20 -23.79 5.66
CA PRO A 78 9.61 -23.83 7.06
C PRO A 78 11.13 -23.75 7.19
N LEU A 79 11.62 -23.12 8.25
CA LEU A 79 13.07 -22.95 8.50
C LEU A 79 13.86 -24.26 8.50
N GLU A 80 13.23 -25.36 8.92
CA GLU A 80 13.87 -26.66 9.03
C GLU A 80 13.77 -27.51 7.76
N THR A 81 13.14 -27.00 6.69
CA THR A 81 12.95 -27.73 5.45
C THR A 81 14.19 -27.60 4.56
N ARG A 82 14.66 -28.73 4.04
CA ARG A 82 15.77 -28.76 3.10
C ARG A 82 15.35 -28.10 1.77
N MET A 83 16.32 -27.52 1.08
CA MET A 83 16.11 -26.96 -0.26
C MET A 83 15.70 -28.04 -1.25
N GLY A 84 14.79 -27.70 -2.17
CA GLY A 84 14.25 -28.62 -3.16
C GLY A 84 12.84 -29.10 -2.79
N LYS A 85 12.36 -30.14 -3.47
CA LYS A 85 11.02 -30.75 -3.28
C LYS A 85 9.85 -29.80 -3.53
N GLY A 86 10.01 -28.84 -4.47
CA GLY A 86 8.92 -27.98 -4.91
C GLY A 86 8.80 -26.67 -4.14
N LYS A 87 7.84 -25.88 -4.55
CA LYS A 87 7.57 -24.55 -4.01
C LYS A 87 6.84 -24.66 -2.67
N GLY A 88 7.24 -23.84 -1.71
CA GLY A 88 6.60 -23.80 -0.40
C GLY A 88 5.12 -23.43 -0.46
N ALA A 89 4.43 -23.53 0.67
CA ALA A 89 3.04 -23.14 0.78
C ALA A 89 2.91 -21.60 0.76
N VAL A 90 1.71 -21.11 0.40
CA VAL A 90 1.41 -19.68 0.44
C VAL A 90 1.49 -19.21 1.89
N ASP A 91 2.40 -18.26 2.14
CA ASP A 91 2.63 -17.69 3.47
C ASP A 91 1.80 -16.44 3.68
N LYS A 92 1.83 -15.52 2.72
CA LYS A 92 1.10 -14.25 2.81
C LYS A 92 0.72 -13.74 1.42
N TRP A 93 -0.23 -12.81 1.42
CA TRP A 93 -0.64 -12.09 0.22
C TRP A 93 -0.08 -10.68 0.27
N VAL A 94 0.46 -10.21 -0.86
CA VAL A 94 1.07 -8.89 -0.97
C VAL A 94 0.66 -8.20 -2.26
N MET A 95 0.91 -6.90 -2.33
CA MET A 95 0.86 -6.13 -3.56
C MET A 95 2.23 -5.52 -3.82
N ASN A 96 2.73 -5.65 -5.04
CA ASN A 96 3.95 -4.97 -5.46
C ASN A 96 3.65 -3.49 -5.65
N ILE A 97 4.40 -2.64 -4.95
CA ILE A 97 4.26 -1.20 -5.02
C ILE A 97 5.42 -0.62 -5.82
N LYS A 98 5.09 0.27 -6.76
CA LYS A 98 6.07 0.98 -7.58
C LYS A 98 6.10 2.46 -7.18
N PRO A 99 7.22 3.15 -7.37
CA PRO A 99 7.28 4.59 -7.10
C PRO A 99 6.19 5.35 -7.85
N GLY A 100 5.53 6.25 -7.17
CA GLY A 100 4.43 7.03 -7.72
C GLY A 100 3.03 6.50 -7.38
N ARG A 101 2.92 5.28 -6.85
CA ARG A 101 1.62 4.71 -6.47
C ARG A 101 1.05 5.43 -5.26
N VAL A 102 -0.20 5.90 -5.36
CA VAL A 102 -0.96 6.41 -4.22
C VAL A 102 -1.59 5.22 -3.50
N CYS A 103 -1.17 4.98 -2.28
CA CYS A 103 -1.59 3.81 -1.50
C CYS A 103 -2.85 4.07 -0.68
N PHE A 104 -2.96 5.26 -0.12
CA PHE A 104 -4.09 5.66 0.72
C PHE A 104 -4.51 7.07 0.36
N GLU A 105 -5.81 7.35 0.50
CA GLU A 105 -6.36 8.70 0.33
C GLU A 105 -7.25 9.04 1.51
N MET A 106 -7.35 10.33 1.82
CA MET A 106 -8.13 10.84 2.93
C MET A 106 -8.82 12.14 2.56
N ALA A 107 -10.03 12.33 3.07
CA ALA A 107 -10.79 13.57 2.94
C ALA A 107 -11.69 13.79 4.15
N GLY A 108 -12.23 15.00 4.29
CA GLY A 108 -13.18 15.34 5.35
C GLY A 108 -12.55 15.93 6.58
N VAL A 109 -11.25 16.20 6.58
CA VAL A 109 -10.53 16.87 7.69
C VAL A 109 -9.58 17.93 7.14
N GLY A 110 -9.14 18.82 8.01
CA GLY A 110 -8.17 19.85 7.65
C GLY A 110 -6.79 19.26 7.35
N GLU A 111 -5.97 20.04 6.64
CA GLU A 111 -4.65 19.60 6.19
C GLU A 111 -3.74 19.16 7.35
N GLU A 112 -3.73 19.93 8.44
CA GLU A 112 -2.87 19.63 9.60
C GLU A 112 -3.17 18.27 10.19
N LEU A 113 -4.44 17.99 10.48
CA LEU A 113 -4.86 16.72 11.04
C LEU A 113 -4.63 15.57 10.05
N ALA A 114 -4.89 15.82 8.75
CA ALA A 114 -4.63 14.82 7.71
C ALA A 114 -3.15 14.47 7.64
N ARG A 115 -2.26 15.47 7.70
CA ARG A 115 -0.80 15.23 7.69
C ARG A 115 -0.34 14.43 8.89
N GLU A 116 -0.86 14.73 10.08
CA GLU A 116 -0.54 13.97 11.28
C GLU A 116 -0.98 12.50 11.16
N ALA A 117 -2.20 12.27 10.70
CA ALA A 117 -2.73 10.92 10.51
C ALA A 117 -1.93 10.13 9.47
N LEU A 118 -1.62 10.75 8.34
CA LEU A 118 -0.84 10.10 7.28
C LEU A 118 0.60 9.85 7.70
N THR A 119 1.18 10.72 8.53
CA THR A 119 2.52 10.50 9.09
C THR A 119 2.54 9.25 9.98
N LEU A 120 1.51 9.06 10.79
CA LEU A 120 1.40 7.84 11.59
C LEU A 120 1.27 6.59 10.72
N ALA A 121 0.53 6.69 9.62
CA ALA A 121 0.40 5.58 8.66
C ALA A 121 1.74 5.26 7.97
N GLN A 122 2.55 6.28 7.66
CA GLN A 122 3.88 6.08 7.05
C GLN A 122 4.76 5.15 7.88
N HIS A 123 4.69 5.25 9.21
CA HIS A 123 5.49 4.43 10.10
C HIS A 123 5.13 2.94 10.05
N LYS A 124 3.98 2.59 9.49
CA LYS A 124 3.52 1.21 9.36
C LYS A 124 3.85 0.58 8.00
N LEU A 125 4.41 1.36 7.08
CA LEU A 125 4.71 0.91 5.73
C LEU A 125 6.20 0.57 5.58
N PRO A 126 6.54 -0.45 4.76
CA PRO A 126 7.92 -0.92 4.61
C PRO A 126 8.74 -0.14 3.57
N PHE A 127 8.18 0.90 2.97
CA PHE A 127 8.82 1.71 1.96
C PHE A 127 8.60 3.19 2.26
N LYS A 128 9.45 4.02 1.69
CA LYS A 128 9.34 5.48 1.86
C LYS A 128 8.13 6.02 1.11
N THR A 129 7.42 6.92 1.75
CA THR A 129 6.23 7.55 1.20
C THR A 129 6.28 9.06 1.37
N LYS A 130 5.47 9.75 0.57
CA LYS A 130 5.30 11.19 0.60
C LYS A 130 3.82 11.52 0.75
N ILE A 131 3.52 12.50 1.58
CA ILE A 131 2.16 13.03 1.70
C ILE A 131 1.93 13.98 0.53
N VAL A 132 0.85 13.75 -0.23
CA VAL A 132 0.47 14.57 -1.37
C VAL A 132 -0.88 15.21 -1.13
N THR A 133 -1.06 16.40 -1.69
CA THR A 133 -2.34 17.12 -1.70
C THR A 133 -2.77 17.32 -3.16
N ARG A 134 -4.03 17.66 -3.40
CA ARG A 134 -4.49 17.94 -4.76
C ARG A 134 -3.74 19.10 -5.39
N ASP A 135 -3.44 20.11 -4.60
CA ASP A 135 -2.70 21.27 -5.09
C ASP A 135 -1.28 20.92 -5.51
N SER A 136 -0.58 20.14 -4.69
CA SER A 136 0.78 19.70 -5.01
C SER A 136 0.84 18.80 -6.23
N GLU A 137 -0.19 18.00 -6.48
CA GLU A 137 -0.26 17.15 -7.68
C GLU A 137 -0.55 17.96 -8.93
N ASN A 138 -1.40 18.98 -8.83
CA ASN A 138 -1.68 19.86 -9.96
C ASN A 138 -0.44 20.63 -10.41
N GLU A 139 0.40 21.05 -9.50
CA GLU A 139 1.67 21.70 -9.81
C GLU A 139 2.62 20.81 -10.63
N LEU A 140 2.61 19.49 -10.38
CA LEU A 140 3.47 18.56 -11.10
C LEU A 140 3.03 18.30 -12.55
N TYR A 141 1.80 18.60 -12.90
CA TYR A 141 1.30 18.44 -14.27
C TYR A 141 1.74 19.54 -15.22
N TRP A 142 2.29 20.63 -14.70
CA TRP A 142 2.68 21.79 -15.50
C TRP A 142 4.18 21.83 -15.83
N TYR A 143 4.93 20.82 -15.44
CA TYR A 143 6.37 20.69 -15.71
C TYR A 143 6.72 19.47 -16.53
#